data_4d1f057865450b85547aba633935ff85
#
_entry.id   4d1f057865450b85547aba633935ff85
#
_cell.length_a   1.000
_cell.length_b   1.000
_cell.length_c   1.000
_cell.angle_alpha   90.00
_cell.angle_beta   90.00
_cell.angle_gamma   90.00
#
_symmetry.space_group_name_H-M   'P 1'
#
loop_
_entity.id
_entity.type
_entity.pdbx_description
1 polymer ?
#
loop_
_entity_poly.entity_id
_entity_poly.type
_entity_poly.pdbx_seq_one_letter_code
_entity_poly.pdbx_strand_id
1 'polypeptide(L)'
;MSKTYTPSPRARVKRAHHRAAYDTESVFAILDAAQMIHIGYVIDDQPYVTPTLHWRDGETLFWHGSSASKMLRHLRHGAPVCVTASIFDGYVLARSPFHHSANYRTVMAYGTARMVEGRAAKEAALDRMMQTLFPGRLAECRGNTEQEIKATTVITMTIDEAAAKTRSGPPMDDEEDYLTVNAWSGELPARHSYARPVADPRLDPGCPLPDYLNPYRGR
;
A
#
# COMPACT_ATOMS: atom_id res chain seq x y z
N MET A 1 10.49 -1.66 -21.79
CA MET A 1 11.13 -0.59 -20.99
C MET A 1 10.10 -0.09 -20.00
N SER A 2 10.42 0.04 -18.70
CA SER A 2 9.51 0.61 -17.71
C SER A 2 9.27 2.09 -18.05
N LYS A 3 8.01 2.52 -17.93
CA LYS A 3 7.64 3.94 -18.07
C LYS A 3 8.23 4.71 -16.87
N THR A 4 8.61 5.96 -17.09
CA THR A 4 9.08 6.86 -16.04
C THR A 4 8.12 8.03 -15.91
N TYR A 5 7.65 8.31 -14.69
CA TYR A 5 6.85 9.49 -14.39
C TYR A 5 7.74 10.74 -14.43
N THR A 6 7.28 11.78 -15.09
CA THR A 6 7.95 13.09 -15.04
C THR A 6 7.51 13.82 -13.77
N PRO A 7 8.41 14.03 -12.78
CA PRO A 7 8.00 14.61 -11.51
C PRO A 7 7.67 16.10 -11.67
N SER A 8 6.43 16.47 -11.37
CA SER A 8 6.03 17.87 -11.18
C SER A 8 6.60 18.44 -9.85
N PRO A 9 6.45 19.73 -9.58
CA PRO A 9 6.88 20.32 -8.31
C PRO A 9 6.32 19.60 -7.06
N ARG A 10 5.09 19.05 -7.12
CA ARG A 10 4.45 18.32 -6.00
C ARG A 10 5.02 16.91 -5.79
N ALA A 11 5.39 16.22 -6.87
CA ALA A 11 5.91 14.84 -6.81
C ALA A 11 7.43 14.78 -6.64
N ARG A 12 8.15 15.89 -6.89
CA ARG A 12 9.61 15.90 -6.87
C ARG A 12 10.17 15.79 -5.47
N VAL A 13 10.96 14.75 -5.22
CA VAL A 13 11.72 14.56 -3.99
C VAL A 13 12.92 15.49 -3.96
N LYS A 14 12.89 16.51 -3.13
CA LYS A 14 13.98 17.53 -3.01
C LYS A 14 15.07 17.06 -2.03
N ARG A 15 14.69 16.61 -0.83
CA ARG A 15 15.64 16.16 0.20
C ARG A 15 16.03 14.70 -0.01
N ALA A 16 17.33 14.41 0.03
CA ALA A 16 17.88 13.09 -0.23
C ALA A 16 17.37 12.52 -1.59
N HIS A 17 17.49 13.31 -2.64
CA HIS A 17 17.00 13.02 -4.00
C HIS A 17 17.61 11.75 -4.59
N HIS A 18 18.82 11.35 -4.18
CA HIS A 18 19.47 10.11 -4.57
C HIS A 18 18.71 8.85 -4.12
N ARG A 19 17.73 8.98 -3.21
CA ARG A 19 16.85 7.89 -2.75
C ARG A 19 15.54 7.82 -3.55
N ALA A 20 15.32 8.75 -4.47
CA ALA A 20 14.10 8.82 -5.24
C ALA A 20 14.20 7.98 -6.52
N ALA A 21 13.10 7.30 -6.86
CA ALA A 21 12.88 6.66 -8.13
C ALA A 21 11.51 7.08 -8.68
N TYR A 22 11.43 7.23 -10.00
CA TYR A 22 10.21 7.67 -10.68
C TYR A 22 9.74 6.67 -11.75
N ASP A 23 10.45 5.57 -11.91
CA ASP A 23 10.08 4.49 -12.81
C ASP A 23 8.91 3.67 -12.24
N THR A 24 8.08 3.16 -13.14
CA THR A 24 6.89 2.38 -12.77
C THR A 24 7.23 1.10 -12.03
N GLU A 25 8.38 0.49 -12.30
CA GLU A 25 8.81 -0.74 -11.64
C GLU A 25 9.02 -0.51 -10.14
N SER A 26 9.80 0.51 -9.76
CA SER A 26 10.04 0.89 -8.38
C SER A 26 8.75 1.30 -7.65
N VAL A 27 7.91 2.08 -8.32
CA VAL A 27 6.62 2.54 -7.75
C VAL A 27 5.69 1.36 -7.51
N PHE A 28 5.51 0.48 -8.50
CA PHE A 28 4.58 -0.64 -8.42
C PHE A 28 5.06 -1.71 -7.44
N ALA A 29 6.36 -2.00 -7.37
CA ALA A 29 6.92 -2.93 -6.40
C ALA A 29 6.58 -2.53 -4.96
N ILE A 30 6.58 -1.24 -4.64
CA ILE A 30 6.23 -0.76 -3.29
C ILE A 30 4.72 -0.80 -3.07
N LEU A 31 3.92 -0.37 -4.06
CA LEU A 31 2.45 -0.41 -3.98
C LEU A 31 1.95 -1.85 -3.80
N ASP A 32 2.48 -2.79 -4.57
CA ASP A 32 2.07 -4.20 -4.52
C ASP A 32 2.53 -4.92 -3.24
N ALA A 33 3.64 -4.48 -2.63
CA ALA A 33 4.14 -5.03 -1.38
C ALA A 33 3.46 -4.42 -0.13
N ALA A 34 2.87 -3.23 -0.26
CA ALA A 34 2.19 -2.56 0.84
C ALA A 34 0.82 -3.19 1.12
N GLN A 35 0.53 -3.52 2.36
CA GLN A 35 -0.77 -4.10 2.75
C GLN A 35 -1.90 -3.07 2.75
N MET A 36 -1.57 -1.82 3.04
CA MET A 36 -2.52 -0.71 3.10
C MET A 36 -1.94 0.53 2.42
N ILE A 37 -2.84 1.32 1.84
CA ILE A 37 -2.55 2.67 1.40
C ILE A 37 -3.29 3.70 2.27
N HIS A 38 -2.79 4.92 2.25
CA HIS A 38 -3.44 6.06 2.88
C HIS A 38 -3.84 7.05 1.78
N ILE A 39 -5.11 7.38 1.72
CA ILE A 39 -5.67 8.27 0.70
C ILE A 39 -5.89 9.64 1.33
N GLY A 40 -5.12 10.63 0.87
CA GLY A 40 -5.27 12.03 1.22
C GLY A 40 -6.20 12.72 0.24
N TYR A 41 -7.19 13.44 0.75
CA TYR A 41 -8.19 14.20 -0.01
C TYR A 41 -8.69 15.39 0.79
N VAL A 42 -9.42 16.30 0.13
CA VAL A 42 -9.96 17.51 0.77
C VAL A 42 -11.47 17.57 0.54
N ILE A 43 -12.25 17.86 1.58
CA ILE A 43 -13.67 18.14 1.52
C ILE A 43 -13.89 19.49 2.22
N ASP A 44 -14.51 20.45 1.54
CA ASP A 44 -14.81 21.80 2.08
C ASP A 44 -13.57 22.42 2.75
N ASP A 45 -12.45 22.45 2.02
CA ASP A 45 -11.14 22.93 2.46
C ASP A 45 -10.52 22.21 3.67
N GLN A 46 -11.20 21.19 4.19
CA GLN A 46 -10.69 20.36 5.28
C GLN A 46 -9.95 19.14 4.72
N PRO A 47 -8.65 18.93 5.07
CA PRO A 47 -7.90 17.75 4.68
C PRO A 47 -8.33 16.52 5.50
N TYR A 48 -8.33 15.38 4.82
CA TYR A 48 -8.59 14.06 5.38
C TYR A 48 -7.56 13.07 4.89
N VAL A 49 -7.27 12.06 5.72
CA VAL A 49 -6.47 10.89 5.34
C VAL A 49 -7.20 9.65 5.80
N THR A 50 -7.43 8.70 4.89
CA THR A 50 -8.12 7.44 5.21
C THR A 50 -7.24 6.25 4.81
N PRO A 51 -6.89 5.34 5.75
CA PRO A 51 -6.25 4.08 5.42
C PRO A 51 -7.26 3.10 4.83
N THR A 52 -6.82 2.30 3.84
CA THR A 52 -7.66 1.27 3.23
C THR A 52 -6.82 0.18 2.57
N LEU A 53 -7.42 -1.00 2.38
CA LEU A 53 -6.90 -2.01 1.47
C LEU A 53 -7.01 -1.52 0.03
N HIS A 54 -6.11 -2.00 -0.81
CA HIS A 54 -6.07 -1.64 -2.22
C HIS A 54 -5.64 -2.82 -3.08
N TRP A 55 -5.85 -2.69 -4.35
CA TRP A 55 -5.23 -3.52 -5.38
C TRP A 55 -4.88 -2.66 -6.58
N ARG A 56 -4.02 -3.16 -7.42
CA ARG A 56 -3.57 -2.47 -8.63
C ARG A 56 -3.80 -3.36 -9.86
N ASP A 57 -4.18 -2.74 -10.94
CA ASP A 57 -4.19 -3.35 -12.26
C ASP A 57 -3.56 -2.37 -13.27
N GLY A 58 -2.43 -2.75 -13.85
CA GLY A 58 -1.63 -1.85 -14.67
C GLY A 58 -1.21 -0.58 -13.90
N GLU A 59 -1.52 0.58 -14.44
CA GLU A 59 -1.24 1.90 -13.83
C GLU A 59 -2.41 2.38 -12.94
N THR A 60 -3.39 1.55 -12.68
CA THR A 60 -4.61 1.95 -11.99
C THR A 60 -4.68 1.32 -10.60
N LEU A 61 -4.86 2.16 -9.59
CA LEU A 61 -5.17 1.77 -8.22
C LEU A 61 -6.68 1.67 -8.02
N PHE A 62 -7.07 0.73 -7.18
CA PHE A 62 -8.44 0.51 -6.77
C PHE A 62 -8.53 0.37 -5.26
N TRP A 63 -9.65 0.81 -4.70
CA TRP A 63 -10.07 0.53 -3.33
C TRP A 63 -11.59 0.52 -3.23
N HIS A 64 -12.11 -0.02 -2.16
CA HIS A 64 -13.56 -0.14 -2.00
C HIS A 64 -14.00 0.11 -0.56
N GLY A 65 -15.29 0.19 -0.37
CA GLY A 65 -15.91 0.25 0.94
C GLY A 65 -17.43 0.46 0.85
N SER A 66 -18.04 0.72 2.00
CA SER A 66 -19.48 0.99 2.08
C SER A 66 -19.86 2.23 1.27
N SER A 67 -20.95 2.14 0.51
CA SER A 67 -21.54 3.29 -0.21
C SER A 67 -21.96 4.43 0.72
N ALA A 68 -22.08 4.19 2.02
CA ALA A 68 -22.34 5.20 3.05
C ALA A 68 -21.07 5.96 3.50
N SER A 69 -19.87 5.51 3.14
CA SER A 69 -18.60 6.15 3.51
C SER A 69 -18.54 7.60 3.01
N LYS A 70 -18.18 8.54 3.90
CA LYS A 70 -17.97 9.96 3.57
C LYS A 70 -16.91 10.11 2.47
N MET A 71 -15.79 9.44 2.59
CA MET A 71 -14.71 9.44 1.60
C MET A 71 -15.23 8.98 0.23
N LEU A 72 -15.87 7.81 0.16
CA LEU A 72 -16.29 7.24 -1.13
C LEU A 72 -17.39 8.06 -1.80
N ARG A 73 -18.31 8.64 -1.01
CA ARG A 73 -19.32 9.56 -1.53
C ARG A 73 -18.72 10.83 -2.13
N HIS A 74 -17.65 11.34 -1.54
CA HIS A 74 -16.94 12.50 -2.07
C HIS A 74 -16.15 12.14 -3.33
N LEU A 75 -15.36 11.05 -3.30
CA LEU A 75 -14.46 10.69 -4.38
C LEU A 75 -15.16 10.17 -5.64
N ARG A 76 -16.38 9.66 -5.53
CA ARG A 76 -17.12 9.06 -6.65
C ARG A 76 -17.34 9.99 -7.84
N HIS A 77 -17.38 11.29 -7.61
CA HIS A 77 -17.68 12.30 -8.63
C HIS A 77 -16.45 12.86 -9.34
N GLY A 78 -15.27 12.36 -9.00
CA GLY A 78 -14.00 12.86 -9.51
C GLY A 78 -13.38 13.89 -8.57
N ALA A 79 -12.38 13.47 -7.78
CA ALA A 79 -11.64 14.36 -6.91
C ALA A 79 -10.14 14.07 -6.96
N PRO A 80 -9.28 15.10 -6.90
CA PRO A 80 -7.84 14.90 -6.81
C PRO A 80 -7.49 14.26 -5.47
N VAL A 81 -6.60 13.29 -5.50
CA VAL A 81 -6.11 12.59 -4.31
C VAL A 81 -4.60 12.43 -4.33
N CYS A 82 -4.04 12.30 -3.13
CA CYS A 82 -2.68 11.82 -2.90
C CYS A 82 -2.78 10.46 -2.22
N VAL A 83 -2.25 9.42 -2.85
CA VAL A 83 -2.17 8.07 -2.28
C VAL A 83 -0.76 7.83 -1.81
N THR A 84 -0.61 7.39 -0.56
CA THR A 84 0.70 6.98 -0.02
C THR A 84 0.68 5.53 0.42
N ALA A 85 1.80 4.84 0.15
CA ALA A 85 2.12 3.54 0.70
C ALA A 85 3.46 3.64 1.43
N SER A 86 3.60 2.99 2.58
CA SER A 86 4.84 2.99 3.36
C SER A 86 5.09 1.63 3.96
N ILE A 87 6.33 1.15 3.81
CA ILE A 87 6.82 -0.09 4.39
C ILE A 87 8.03 0.29 5.28
N PHE A 88 7.93 -0.05 6.55
CA PHE A 88 9.01 0.12 7.50
C PHE A 88 9.90 -1.13 7.46
N ASP A 89 11.15 -0.97 7.04
CA ASP A 89 12.11 -2.07 6.87
C ASP A 89 13.06 -2.22 8.07
N GLY A 90 13.05 -1.26 9.01
CA GLY A 90 13.83 -1.36 10.25
C GLY A 90 14.41 -0.05 10.76
N TYR A 91 14.93 -0.08 11.97
CA TYR A 91 15.68 1.04 12.55
C TYR A 91 17.15 0.97 12.14
N VAL A 92 17.77 2.14 12.10
CA VAL A 92 19.21 2.31 11.89
C VAL A 92 19.76 3.05 13.10
N LEU A 93 20.56 2.33 13.86
CA LEU A 93 21.17 2.79 15.10
C LEU A 93 22.58 3.28 14.78
N ALA A 94 22.86 4.52 15.11
CA ALA A 94 24.10 5.20 14.80
C ALA A 94 24.90 5.48 16.09
N ARG A 95 26.12 5.98 15.95
CA ARG A 95 26.97 6.37 17.08
C ARG A 95 26.55 7.68 17.70
N SER A 96 25.89 8.56 16.92
CA SER A 96 25.32 9.80 17.43
C SER A 96 23.80 9.81 17.33
N PRO A 97 23.07 10.49 18.22
CA PRO A 97 21.62 10.63 18.14
C PRO A 97 21.14 11.23 16.81
N PHE A 98 21.94 12.11 16.23
CA PHE A 98 21.62 12.80 14.98
C PHE A 98 21.58 11.85 13.76
N HIS A 99 22.43 10.83 13.72
CA HIS A 99 22.55 9.90 12.61
C HIS A 99 21.64 8.66 12.71
N HIS A 100 20.89 8.52 13.81
CA HIS A 100 19.83 7.51 13.87
C HIS A 100 18.81 7.71 12.75
N SER A 101 18.32 6.62 12.18
CA SER A 101 17.41 6.67 11.03
C SER A 101 16.52 5.43 10.98
N ALA A 102 15.78 5.31 9.89
CA ALA A 102 15.01 4.12 9.54
C ALA A 102 15.30 3.71 8.10
N ASN A 103 15.30 2.41 7.82
CA ASN A 103 15.19 1.85 6.50
C ASN A 103 13.70 1.73 6.14
N TYR A 104 13.35 2.14 4.94
CA TYR A 104 11.95 2.21 4.50
C TYR A 104 11.84 2.23 2.99
N ARG A 105 10.67 1.84 2.51
CA ARG A 105 10.21 2.03 1.14
C ARG A 105 8.89 2.76 1.17
N THR A 106 8.74 3.83 0.41
CA THR A 106 7.50 4.61 0.36
C THR A 106 7.20 5.12 -1.04
N VAL A 107 5.93 5.26 -1.34
CA VAL A 107 5.41 5.86 -2.58
C VAL A 107 4.45 6.98 -2.23
N MET A 108 4.52 8.06 -2.99
CA MET A 108 3.46 9.07 -3.12
C MET A 108 3.00 9.06 -4.57
N ALA A 109 1.72 8.78 -4.79
CA ALA A 109 1.10 8.76 -6.10
C ALA A 109 -0.07 9.75 -6.15
N TYR A 110 -0.22 10.43 -7.26
CA TYR A 110 -1.24 11.45 -7.48
C TYR A 110 -2.10 11.10 -8.68
N GLY A 111 -3.37 11.42 -8.59
CA GLY A 111 -4.33 11.22 -9.66
C GLY A 111 -5.71 11.73 -9.27
N THR A 112 -6.67 11.47 -10.13
CA THR A 112 -8.08 11.78 -9.87
C THR A 112 -8.83 10.49 -9.56
N ALA A 113 -9.39 10.41 -8.36
CA ALA A 113 -10.22 9.29 -7.94
C ALA A 113 -11.61 9.40 -8.54
N ARG A 114 -12.19 8.27 -9.01
CA ARG A 114 -13.53 8.19 -9.58
C ARG A 114 -14.19 6.87 -9.22
N MET A 115 -15.51 6.82 -9.22
CA MET A 115 -16.25 5.57 -9.05
C MET A 115 -16.13 4.67 -10.29
N VAL A 116 -15.99 3.39 -10.07
CA VAL A 116 -16.18 2.38 -11.13
C VAL A 116 -17.69 2.28 -11.41
N GLU A 117 -18.08 2.67 -12.61
CA GLU A 117 -19.48 2.74 -13.00
C GLU A 117 -19.94 1.42 -13.66
N GLY A 118 -21.23 1.13 -13.47
CA GLY A 118 -21.84 -0.08 -14.02
C GLY A 118 -21.59 -1.33 -13.17
N ARG A 119 -22.62 -2.19 -13.13
CA ARG A 119 -22.61 -3.40 -12.31
C ARG A 119 -21.49 -4.35 -12.72
N ALA A 120 -21.42 -4.67 -14.01
CA ALA A 120 -20.44 -5.63 -14.52
C ALA A 120 -18.99 -5.19 -14.27
N ALA A 121 -18.68 -3.90 -14.46
CA ALA A 121 -17.34 -3.37 -14.19
C ALA A 121 -17.00 -3.40 -12.69
N LYS A 122 -17.98 -3.13 -11.82
CA LYS A 122 -17.80 -3.21 -10.36
C LYS A 122 -17.57 -4.66 -9.91
N GLU A 123 -18.34 -5.62 -10.41
CA GLU A 123 -18.16 -7.06 -10.13
C GLU A 123 -16.76 -7.51 -10.58
N ALA A 124 -16.38 -7.20 -11.81
CA ALA A 124 -15.05 -7.52 -12.32
C ALA A 124 -13.90 -6.91 -11.48
N ALA A 125 -14.06 -5.67 -11.01
CA ALA A 125 -13.07 -5.04 -10.14
C ALA A 125 -12.97 -5.73 -8.76
N LEU A 126 -14.09 -6.15 -8.17
CA LEU A 126 -14.12 -6.90 -6.91
C LEU A 126 -13.54 -8.30 -7.07
N ASP A 127 -13.83 -8.99 -8.17
CA ASP A 127 -13.24 -10.30 -8.49
C ASP A 127 -11.72 -10.16 -8.66
N ARG A 128 -11.25 -9.10 -9.31
CA ARG A 128 -9.83 -8.79 -9.43
C ARG A 128 -9.17 -8.54 -8.08
N MET A 129 -9.86 -7.85 -7.16
CA MET A 129 -9.42 -7.70 -5.78
C MET A 129 -9.20 -9.05 -5.11
N MET A 130 -10.18 -9.95 -5.20
CA MET A 130 -10.09 -11.28 -4.60
C MET A 130 -8.94 -12.09 -5.19
N GLN A 131 -8.75 -12.03 -6.52
CA GLN A 131 -7.63 -12.70 -7.18
C GLN A 131 -6.27 -12.16 -6.77
N THR A 132 -6.18 -10.85 -6.53
CA THR A 132 -4.92 -10.17 -6.18
C THR A 132 -4.57 -10.34 -4.70
N LEU A 133 -5.53 -10.09 -3.80
CA LEU A 133 -5.29 -10.10 -2.36
C LEU A 133 -5.42 -11.49 -1.73
N PHE A 134 -6.27 -12.34 -2.32
CA PHE A 134 -6.61 -13.66 -1.77
C PHE A 134 -6.61 -14.75 -2.87
N PRO A 135 -5.45 -15.02 -3.51
CA PRO A 135 -5.36 -15.98 -4.61
C PRO A 135 -5.93 -17.35 -4.22
N GLY A 136 -6.82 -17.90 -5.07
CA GLY A 136 -7.52 -19.15 -4.83
C GLY A 136 -8.84 -19.04 -4.07
N ARG A 137 -9.04 -17.99 -3.27
CA ARG A 137 -10.22 -17.85 -2.41
C ARG A 137 -11.54 -17.64 -3.14
N LEU A 138 -11.51 -16.94 -4.26
CA LEU A 138 -12.74 -16.61 -5.02
C LEU A 138 -13.53 -17.86 -5.44
N ALA A 139 -12.84 -18.95 -5.77
CA ALA A 139 -13.47 -20.22 -6.18
C ALA A 139 -14.23 -20.93 -5.04
N GLU A 140 -13.94 -20.61 -3.79
CA GLU A 140 -14.57 -21.20 -2.60
C GLU A 140 -15.71 -20.35 -2.05
N CYS A 141 -15.83 -19.10 -2.52
CA CYS A 141 -16.85 -18.17 -2.06
C CYS A 141 -18.09 -18.25 -2.96
N ARG A 142 -19.26 -18.03 -2.38
CA ARG A 142 -20.43 -17.72 -3.18
C ARG A 142 -20.27 -16.41 -3.93
N GLY A 143 -20.97 -16.24 -5.03
CA GLY A 143 -21.02 -14.96 -5.75
C GLY A 143 -21.64 -13.84 -4.92
N ASN A 144 -21.35 -12.60 -5.31
CA ASN A 144 -21.93 -11.40 -4.70
C ASN A 144 -23.44 -11.34 -4.98
N THR A 145 -24.21 -10.99 -3.96
CA THR A 145 -25.63 -10.66 -4.12
C THR A 145 -25.81 -9.26 -4.71
N GLU A 146 -26.99 -9.00 -5.29
CA GLU A 146 -27.32 -7.67 -5.80
C GLU A 146 -27.26 -6.57 -4.71
N GLN A 147 -27.68 -6.92 -3.50
CA GLN A 147 -27.65 -6.01 -2.36
C GLN A 147 -26.21 -5.67 -1.94
N GLU A 148 -25.30 -6.65 -1.92
CA GLU A 148 -23.88 -6.43 -1.61
C GLU A 148 -23.22 -5.54 -2.65
N ILE A 149 -23.48 -5.76 -3.93
CA ILE A 149 -23.00 -4.92 -5.02
C ILE A 149 -23.53 -3.48 -4.90
N LYS A 150 -24.81 -3.30 -4.55
CA LYS A 150 -25.40 -1.95 -4.32
C LYS A 150 -24.79 -1.25 -3.10
N ALA A 151 -24.53 -1.98 -2.03
CA ALA A 151 -23.97 -1.45 -0.78
C ALA A 151 -22.47 -1.12 -0.88
N THR A 152 -21.78 -1.61 -1.89
CA THR A 152 -20.34 -1.40 -2.09
C THR A 152 -20.07 -0.33 -3.15
N THR A 153 -19.16 0.59 -2.85
CA THR A 153 -18.58 1.51 -3.82
C THR A 153 -17.14 1.12 -4.09
N VAL A 154 -16.79 0.99 -5.34
CA VAL A 154 -15.41 0.79 -5.81
C VAL A 154 -14.92 2.09 -6.44
N ILE A 155 -13.78 2.56 -5.99
CA ILE A 155 -13.09 3.74 -6.53
C ILE A 155 -11.86 3.27 -7.30
N THR A 156 -11.57 3.98 -8.35
CA THR A 156 -10.39 3.80 -9.19
C THR A 156 -9.64 5.11 -9.35
N MET A 157 -8.31 5.03 -9.50
CA MET A 157 -7.43 6.15 -9.79
C MET A 157 -6.30 5.68 -10.71
N THR A 158 -6.25 6.21 -11.93
CA THR A 158 -5.04 6.09 -12.75
C THR A 158 -3.96 6.97 -12.14
N ILE A 159 -2.73 6.45 -12.07
CA ILE A 159 -1.58 7.17 -11.52
C ILE A 159 -1.07 8.15 -12.59
N ASP A 160 -1.28 9.45 -12.36
CA ASP A 160 -0.80 10.51 -13.24
C ASP A 160 0.69 10.79 -13.01
N GLU A 161 1.10 10.84 -11.76
CA GLU A 161 2.48 11.04 -11.31
C GLU A 161 2.73 10.29 -10.01
N ALA A 162 3.95 9.80 -9.85
CA ALA A 162 4.37 9.14 -8.62
C ALA A 162 5.86 9.36 -8.35
N ALA A 163 6.23 9.23 -7.10
CA ALA A 163 7.60 9.14 -6.63
C ALA A 163 7.74 8.02 -5.61
N ALA A 164 8.66 7.12 -5.83
CA ALA A 164 9.15 6.18 -4.84
C ALA A 164 10.35 6.79 -4.10
N LYS A 165 10.49 6.47 -2.83
CA LYS A 165 11.66 6.84 -2.04
C LYS A 165 12.06 5.69 -1.13
N THR A 166 13.31 5.24 -1.25
CA THR A 166 13.83 4.10 -0.50
C THR A 166 15.10 4.49 0.26
N ARG A 167 15.18 4.10 1.52
CA ARG A 167 16.42 4.05 2.27
C ARG A 167 16.70 2.62 2.70
N SER A 168 17.90 2.17 2.48
CA SER A 168 18.43 0.88 2.95
C SER A 168 19.87 1.06 3.39
N GLY A 169 20.36 0.10 4.18
CA GLY A 169 21.75 0.03 4.57
C GLY A 169 22.06 0.64 5.94
N PRO A 170 23.32 0.56 6.35
CA PRO A 170 23.81 0.87 7.69
C PRO A 170 23.73 2.37 8.03
N PRO A 171 24.05 2.74 9.29
CA PRO A 171 24.24 4.13 9.66
C PRO A 171 25.40 4.76 8.87
N MET A 172 25.33 6.06 8.70
CA MET A 172 26.39 6.90 8.12
C MET A 172 26.78 7.92 9.18
N ASP A 173 27.69 7.53 10.02
CA ASP A 173 28.23 8.39 11.09
C ASP A 173 29.33 9.31 10.54
N ASP A 174 29.69 10.35 11.28
CA ASP A 174 30.87 11.16 10.97
C ASP A 174 32.16 10.37 11.22
N GLU A 175 33.20 10.64 10.46
CA GLU A 175 34.48 9.91 10.56
C GLU A 175 35.08 9.93 11.97
N GLU A 176 34.93 11.02 12.70
CA GLU A 176 35.39 11.15 14.07
C GLU A 176 34.65 10.19 15.03
N ASP A 177 33.35 9.98 14.81
CA ASP A 177 32.53 9.09 15.63
C ASP A 177 32.98 7.62 15.49
N TYR A 178 33.45 7.21 14.30
CA TYR A 178 34.01 5.87 14.11
C TYR A 178 35.25 5.63 14.95
N LEU A 179 36.01 6.67 15.24
CA LEU A 179 37.27 6.59 15.99
C LEU A 179 37.08 6.77 17.51
N THR A 180 36.10 7.57 17.91
CA THR A 180 35.99 8.04 19.30
C THR A 180 34.82 7.44 20.07
N VAL A 181 33.78 6.96 19.39
CA VAL A 181 32.56 6.43 20.03
C VAL A 181 32.50 4.91 19.94
N ASN A 182 32.76 4.25 21.04
CA ASN A 182 32.66 2.78 21.15
C ASN A 182 31.23 2.34 21.51
N ALA A 183 30.25 2.70 20.67
CA ALA A 183 28.87 2.26 20.80
C ALA A 183 28.51 1.28 19.66
N TRP A 184 27.75 0.23 19.98
CA TRP A 184 27.20 -0.63 18.95
C TRP A 184 26.34 0.18 17.98
N SER A 185 26.58 0.06 16.71
CA SER A 185 25.80 0.71 15.64
C SER A 185 25.53 -0.27 14.52
N GLY A 186 24.39 -0.12 13.85
CA GLY A 186 23.99 -1.07 12.82
C GLY A 186 22.50 -0.97 12.50
N GLU A 187 21.98 -2.03 11.89
CA GLU A 187 20.58 -2.13 11.48
C GLU A 187 19.82 -3.06 12.42
N LEU A 188 18.60 -2.68 12.80
CA LEU A 188 17.60 -3.53 13.42
C LEU A 188 16.48 -3.78 12.40
N PRO A 189 16.59 -4.82 11.55
CA PRO A 189 15.62 -5.09 10.51
C PRO A 189 14.25 -5.44 11.06
N ALA A 190 13.19 -4.86 10.48
CA ALA A 190 11.81 -5.23 10.72
C ALA A 190 11.35 -6.26 9.67
N ARG A 191 10.51 -7.20 10.09
CA ARG A 191 9.87 -8.18 9.21
C ARG A 191 8.38 -8.24 9.53
N HIS A 192 7.56 -8.16 8.50
CA HIS A 192 6.15 -8.49 8.61
C HIS A 192 5.97 -9.99 8.32
N SER A 193 5.28 -10.68 9.21
CA SER A 193 4.94 -12.09 9.02
C SER A 193 3.50 -12.33 9.48
N TYR A 194 2.84 -13.28 8.82
CA TYR A 194 1.53 -13.74 9.25
C TYR A 194 1.71 -14.83 10.31
N ALA A 195 0.89 -14.80 11.35
CA ALA A 195 0.79 -15.88 12.31
C ALA A 195 0.03 -17.07 11.70
N ARG A 196 0.02 -18.20 12.42
CA ARG A 196 -0.76 -19.37 12.04
C ARG A 196 -2.25 -18.99 11.85
N PRO A 197 -2.92 -19.44 10.76
CA PRO A 197 -4.34 -19.21 10.58
C PRO A 197 -5.17 -19.71 11.77
N VAL A 198 -6.15 -18.91 12.17
CA VAL A 198 -7.11 -19.25 13.23
C VAL A 198 -8.47 -19.46 12.57
N ALA A 199 -9.05 -20.65 12.78
CA ALA A 199 -10.35 -21.00 12.21
C ALA A 199 -11.47 -20.17 12.86
N ASP A 200 -12.52 -19.88 12.08
CA ASP A 200 -13.77 -19.34 12.61
C ASP A 200 -14.36 -20.34 13.62
N PRO A 201 -14.84 -19.91 14.82
CA PRO A 201 -15.45 -20.79 15.80
C PRO A 201 -16.70 -21.55 15.29
N ARG A 202 -17.31 -21.07 14.22
CA ARG A 202 -18.50 -21.68 13.59
C ARG A 202 -18.16 -22.51 12.34
N LEU A 203 -16.85 -22.66 12.04
CA LEU A 203 -16.42 -23.50 10.94
C LEU A 203 -16.78 -24.98 11.22
N ASP A 204 -17.28 -25.67 10.22
CA ASP A 204 -17.47 -27.12 10.27
C ASP A 204 -16.12 -27.81 10.61
N PRO A 205 -16.04 -28.64 11.66
CA PRO A 205 -14.82 -29.35 12.02
C PRO A 205 -14.22 -30.20 10.89
N GLY A 206 -15.05 -30.63 9.92
CA GLY A 206 -14.61 -31.37 8.73
C GLY A 206 -14.05 -30.50 7.61
N CYS A 207 -14.15 -29.17 7.69
CA CYS A 207 -13.64 -28.26 6.68
C CYS A 207 -12.12 -28.11 6.80
N PRO A 208 -11.31 -28.58 5.82
CA PRO A 208 -9.86 -28.49 5.90
C PRO A 208 -9.35 -27.07 5.67
N LEU A 209 -8.17 -26.78 6.20
CA LEU A 209 -7.46 -25.55 5.84
C LEU A 209 -7.04 -25.61 4.36
N PRO A 210 -7.43 -24.62 3.53
CA PRO A 210 -7.08 -24.61 2.12
C PRO A 210 -5.55 -24.56 1.88
N ASP A 211 -5.12 -25.20 0.78
CA ASP A 211 -3.68 -25.31 0.45
C ASP A 211 -2.98 -23.98 0.24
N TYR A 212 -3.65 -22.96 -0.27
CA TYR A 212 -3.09 -21.63 -0.44
C TYR A 212 -2.75 -20.94 0.90
N LEU A 213 -3.26 -21.44 2.05
CA LEU A 213 -2.90 -20.98 3.39
C LEU A 213 -1.77 -21.81 4.04
N ASN A 214 -1.29 -22.87 3.39
CA ASN A 214 -0.19 -23.69 3.91
C ASN A 214 1.10 -22.91 4.21
N PRO A 215 1.51 -21.88 3.43
CA PRO A 215 2.68 -21.06 3.75
C PRO A 215 2.63 -20.40 5.14
N TYR A 216 1.46 -20.28 5.75
CA TYR A 216 1.24 -19.65 7.05
C TYR A 216 1.13 -20.65 8.21
N ARG A 217 1.26 -21.95 7.96
CA ARG A 217 1.08 -23.02 8.97
C ARG A 217 2.20 -23.16 9.98
N GLY A 218 3.21 -22.35 9.99
CA GLY A 218 4.29 -22.63 10.93
C GLY A 218 5.50 -21.70 10.87
N ARG A 219 5.27 -20.44 10.74
CA ARG A 219 6.33 -19.43 10.96
C ARG A 219 6.16 -18.74 12.29
#